data_f1e1f5455a11a3ff5ba51f3f76be85ec
#
_entry.id   f1e1f5455a11a3ff5ba51f3f76be85ec
#
_cell.length_a   1.000
_cell.length_b   1.000
_cell.length_c   1.000
_cell.angle_alpha   90.00
_cell.angle_beta   90.00
_cell.angle_gamma   90.00
#
_symmetry.space_group_name_H-M   'P 1'
#
loop_
_entity.id
_entity.type
_entity.pdbx_description
1 polymer ?
#
loop_
_entity_poly.entity_id
_entity_poly.type
_entity_poly.pdbx_seq_one_letter_code
_entity_poly.pdbx_strand_id
1 'polypeptide(L)'
;NAGGSGTGLKQVAEGSVNIGNSDVPAEKKLPAEKAKGLVDHKVCTMTVATIINKDIADKVKSLTSQQLQDVFTAKVTNWKEVGGPDEPIVLVTRPTTSGTRALFTELALAGQEEASNKSLETDDSGTLIQSVAQTKGAIGYVALPYLVNNKDVAALAIDGVAPTLENTYNGTYKVWGYEHMYTKGEPTGAVKAFLDYILSDEYGVEIEKQGYGVSSKMKK
;
A
#
# COMPACT_ATOMS: atom_id res chain seq x y z
N ASN A 1 8.11 12.41 -10.89
CA ASN A 1 7.62 11.36 -11.79
C ASN A 1 6.86 10.32 -10.99
N ALA A 2 5.64 9.99 -11.39
CA ALA A 2 4.92 8.83 -10.91
C ALA A 2 5.45 7.56 -11.60
N GLY A 3 5.46 6.41 -10.92
CA GLY A 3 5.97 5.16 -11.50
C GLY A 3 6.18 4.04 -10.50
N GLY A 4 5.72 4.23 -9.26
CA GLY A 4 5.87 3.28 -8.16
C GLY A 4 7.31 3.16 -7.63
N SER A 5 7.46 2.37 -6.56
CA SER A 5 8.73 2.21 -5.82
C SER A 5 9.90 1.78 -6.69
N GLY A 6 9.67 0.84 -7.63
CA GLY A 6 10.73 0.38 -8.53
C GLY A 6 11.31 1.50 -9.40
N THR A 7 10.46 2.41 -9.88
CA THR A 7 10.90 3.57 -10.69
C THR A 7 11.65 4.58 -9.83
N GLY A 8 11.13 4.95 -8.65
CA GLY A 8 11.78 5.89 -7.73
C GLY A 8 13.17 5.42 -7.31
N LEU A 9 13.28 4.15 -6.92
CA LEU A 9 14.55 3.54 -6.53
C LEU A 9 15.57 3.48 -7.68
N LYS A 10 15.11 3.12 -8.89
CA LYS A 10 15.98 3.12 -10.07
C LYS A 10 16.52 4.51 -10.37
N GLN A 11 15.64 5.53 -10.37
CA GLN A 11 16.03 6.90 -10.71
C GLN A 11 17.02 7.50 -9.70
N VAL A 12 16.83 7.27 -8.39
CA VAL A 12 17.79 7.76 -7.38
C VAL A 12 19.12 7.02 -7.46
N ALA A 13 19.12 5.71 -7.70
CA ALA A 13 20.35 4.93 -7.87
C ALA A 13 21.17 5.40 -9.09
N GLU A 14 20.50 5.78 -10.17
CA GLU A 14 21.10 6.36 -11.37
C GLU A 14 21.50 7.83 -11.19
N GLY A 15 21.06 8.50 -10.13
CA GLY A 15 21.33 9.91 -9.87
C GLY A 15 20.52 10.87 -10.74
N SER A 16 19.44 10.41 -11.37
CA SER A 16 18.55 11.23 -12.20
C SER A 16 17.54 12.04 -11.36
N VAL A 17 17.36 11.67 -10.09
CA VAL A 17 16.61 12.41 -9.08
C VAL A 17 17.41 12.49 -7.78
N ASN A 18 17.15 13.51 -6.97
CA ASN A 18 17.81 13.67 -5.67
C ASN A 18 17.24 12.78 -4.58
N ILE A 19 15.93 12.49 -4.66
CA ILE A 19 15.21 11.64 -3.71
C ILE A 19 14.36 10.65 -4.51
N GLY A 20 14.44 9.37 -4.16
CA GLY A 20 13.58 8.31 -4.69
C GLY A 20 12.67 7.76 -3.60
N ASN A 21 11.35 7.82 -3.82
CA ASN A 21 10.38 7.31 -2.87
C ASN A 21 10.10 5.82 -3.08
N SER A 22 9.88 5.10 -1.98
CA SER A 22 9.56 3.67 -2.03
C SER A 22 8.74 3.22 -0.82
N ASP A 23 7.72 2.39 -1.05
CA ASP A 23 6.92 1.74 -0.02
C ASP A 23 7.63 0.48 0.55
N VAL A 24 8.78 0.11 0.00
CA VAL A 24 9.54 -1.08 0.41
C VAL A 24 11.04 -0.79 0.44
N PRO A 25 11.84 -1.56 1.23
CA PRO A 25 13.29 -1.46 1.20
C PRO A 25 13.88 -1.62 -0.21
N ALA A 26 14.96 -0.90 -0.49
CA ALA A 26 15.58 -0.85 -1.83
C ALA A 26 15.94 -2.25 -2.37
N GLU A 27 16.35 -3.15 -1.50
CA GLU A 27 16.75 -4.52 -1.82
C GLU A 27 15.60 -5.39 -2.35
N LYS A 28 14.35 -4.97 -2.11
CA LYS A 28 13.16 -5.66 -2.66
C LYS A 28 12.95 -5.37 -4.15
N LYS A 29 13.54 -4.30 -4.68
CA LYS A 29 13.32 -3.82 -6.06
C LYS A 29 14.60 -3.60 -6.88
N LEU A 30 15.75 -3.51 -6.22
CA LEU A 30 17.04 -3.30 -6.86
C LEU A 30 18.00 -4.46 -6.60
N PRO A 31 18.91 -4.75 -7.53
CA PRO A 31 20.08 -5.59 -7.25
C PRO A 31 20.89 -5.03 -6.08
N ALA A 32 21.45 -5.91 -5.25
CA ALA A 32 22.19 -5.53 -4.03
C ALA A 32 23.27 -4.48 -4.28
N GLU A 33 23.99 -4.57 -5.39
CA GLU A 33 25.03 -3.61 -5.79
C GLU A 33 24.50 -2.17 -5.96
N LYS A 34 23.27 -2.03 -6.47
CA LYS A 34 22.63 -0.73 -6.65
C LYS A 34 22.01 -0.20 -5.37
N ALA A 35 21.46 -1.08 -4.54
CA ALA A 35 20.87 -0.73 -3.25
C ALA A 35 21.92 -0.25 -2.24
N LYS A 36 23.12 -0.86 -2.22
CA LYS A 36 24.20 -0.58 -1.28
C LYS A 36 24.69 0.87 -1.26
N GLY A 37 24.53 1.59 -2.38
CA GLY A 37 24.93 3.00 -2.50
C GLY A 37 23.86 4.00 -2.06
N LEU A 38 22.71 3.54 -1.60
CA LEU A 38 21.59 4.37 -1.20
C LEU A 38 21.52 4.53 0.32
N VAL A 39 21.18 5.73 0.78
CA VAL A 39 20.88 6.01 2.19
C VAL A 39 19.36 6.03 2.37
N ASP A 40 18.88 5.22 3.32
CA ASP A 40 17.47 5.05 3.63
C ASP A 40 17.00 6.03 4.71
N HIS A 41 15.99 6.82 4.39
CA HIS A 41 15.28 7.70 5.32
C HIS A 41 13.85 7.21 5.48
N LYS A 42 13.56 6.51 6.59
CA LYS A 42 12.19 6.06 6.94
C LYS A 42 11.38 7.24 7.43
N VAL A 43 10.57 7.82 6.56
CA VAL A 43 9.92 9.12 6.82
C VAL A 43 8.58 8.99 7.55
N CYS A 44 7.82 7.92 7.31
CA CYS A 44 6.55 7.67 7.98
C CYS A 44 6.16 6.18 7.85
N THR A 45 4.98 5.80 8.35
CA THR A 45 4.40 4.49 8.09
C THR A 45 3.18 4.61 7.19
N MET A 46 2.97 3.61 6.36
CA MET A 46 1.84 3.50 5.45
C MET A 46 1.06 2.23 5.75
N THR A 47 -0.23 2.37 6.06
CA THR A 47 -1.18 1.26 6.16
C THR A 47 -1.72 0.95 4.77
N VAL A 48 -1.75 -0.32 4.39
CA VAL A 48 -2.37 -0.76 3.13
C VAL A 48 -3.74 -1.35 3.43
N ALA A 49 -4.77 -0.72 2.91
CA ALA A 49 -6.16 -1.13 3.10
C ALA A 49 -6.65 -1.95 1.91
N THR A 50 -7.32 -3.06 2.17
CA THR A 50 -8.17 -3.73 1.18
C THR A 50 -9.41 -2.89 0.96
N ILE A 51 -9.82 -2.68 -0.29
CA ILE A 51 -11.00 -1.92 -0.67
C ILE A 51 -11.93 -2.74 -1.56
N ILE A 52 -13.22 -2.51 -1.42
CA ILE A 52 -14.27 -3.19 -2.19
C ILE A 52 -15.27 -2.19 -2.77
N ASN A 53 -15.93 -2.61 -3.84
CA ASN A 53 -17.07 -1.90 -4.38
C ASN A 53 -18.18 -1.80 -3.33
N LYS A 54 -18.90 -0.68 -3.29
CA LYS A 54 -19.94 -0.42 -2.27
C LYS A 54 -21.09 -1.41 -2.30
N ASP A 55 -21.43 -1.95 -3.45
CA ASP A 55 -22.52 -2.93 -3.58
C ASP A 55 -22.24 -4.22 -2.77
N ILE A 56 -20.96 -4.50 -2.51
CA ILE A 56 -20.52 -5.64 -1.69
C ILE A 56 -20.45 -5.27 -0.21
N ALA A 57 -20.11 -4.01 0.10
CA ALA A 57 -19.79 -3.55 1.45
C ALA A 57 -20.93 -3.69 2.46
N ASP A 58 -22.19 -3.73 2.03
CA ASP A 58 -23.31 -3.90 2.93
C ASP A 58 -23.38 -5.31 3.54
N LYS A 59 -22.91 -6.32 2.81
CA LYS A 59 -22.95 -7.74 3.22
C LYS A 59 -21.59 -8.25 3.71
N VAL A 60 -20.49 -7.75 3.15
CA VAL A 60 -19.13 -8.20 3.51
C VAL A 60 -18.40 -7.06 4.21
N LYS A 61 -18.21 -7.17 5.52
CA LYS A 61 -17.50 -6.17 6.34
C LYS A 61 -16.06 -6.57 6.65
N SER A 62 -15.78 -7.87 6.58
CA SER A 62 -14.47 -8.44 6.88
C SER A 62 -14.27 -9.73 6.09
N LEU A 63 -13.02 -10.00 5.73
CA LEU A 63 -12.57 -11.34 5.31
C LEU A 63 -11.54 -11.85 6.33
N THR A 64 -11.48 -13.15 6.51
CA THR A 64 -10.32 -13.74 7.19
C THR A 64 -9.08 -13.62 6.31
N SER A 65 -7.90 -13.68 6.90
CA SER A 65 -6.63 -13.69 6.15
C SER A 65 -6.61 -14.80 5.09
N GLN A 66 -7.15 -16.00 5.41
CA GLN A 66 -7.23 -17.10 4.45
C GLN A 66 -8.21 -16.79 3.30
N GLN A 67 -9.40 -16.25 3.60
CA GLN A 67 -10.36 -15.87 2.56
C GLN A 67 -9.76 -14.79 1.62
N LEU A 68 -9.05 -13.82 2.19
CA LEU A 68 -8.40 -12.78 1.40
C LEU A 68 -7.35 -13.38 0.44
N GLN A 69 -6.52 -14.30 0.92
CA GLN A 69 -5.55 -15.03 0.10
C GLN A 69 -6.24 -15.83 -1.01
N ASP A 70 -7.31 -16.54 -0.69
CA ASP A 70 -8.04 -17.35 -1.67
C ASP A 70 -8.75 -16.51 -2.73
N VAL A 71 -9.22 -15.32 -2.37
CA VAL A 71 -9.76 -14.34 -3.30
C VAL A 71 -8.68 -13.81 -4.25
N PHE A 72 -7.56 -13.29 -3.73
CA PHE A 72 -6.52 -12.70 -4.59
C PHE A 72 -5.72 -13.72 -5.40
N THR A 73 -5.70 -14.98 -4.99
CA THR A 73 -5.14 -16.08 -5.79
C THR A 73 -6.15 -16.71 -6.76
N ALA A 74 -7.38 -16.17 -6.83
CA ALA A 74 -8.49 -16.64 -7.65
C ALA A 74 -8.88 -18.13 -7.40
N LYS A 75 -8.72 -18.60 -6.17
CA LYS A 75 -9.30 -19.85 -5.69
C LYS A 75 -10.77 -19.66 -5.35
N VAL A 76 -11.12 -18.50 -4.79
CA VAL A 76 -12.48 -18.01 -4.57
C VAL A 76 -12.78 -16.97 -5.64
N THR A 77 -13.85 -17.15 -6.40
CA THR A 77 -14.18 -16.30 -7.57
C THR A 77 -15.58 -15.69 -7.51
N ASN A 78 -16.34 -16.00 -6.46
CA ASN A 78 -17.67 -15.47 -6.25
C ASN A 78 -17.82 -15.04 -4.78
N TRP A 79 -18.39 -13.86 -4.55
CA TRP A 79 -18.58 -13.32 -3.20
C TRP A 79 -19.43 -14.20 -2.29
N LYS A 80 -20.35 -15.01 -2.83
CA LYS A 80 -21.17 -15.95 -2.03
C LYS A 80 -20.34 -16.98 -1.29
N GLU A 81 -19.16 -17.33 -1.79
CA GLU A 81 -18.26 -18.29 -1.17
C GLU A 81 -17.64 -17.77 0.15
N VAL A 82 -17.68 -16.43 0.33
CA VAL A 82 -17.18 -15.73 1.52
C VAL A 82 -18.29 -14.97 2.26
N GLY A 83 -19.54 -15.35 2.07
CA GLY A 83 -20.70 -14.78 2.78
C GLY A 83 -21.31 -13.53 2.17
N GLY A 84 -20.89 -13.17 0.96
CA GLY A 84 -21.43 -12.05 0.19
C GLY A 84 -22.61 -12.43 -0.72
N PRO A 85 -22.98 -11.52 -1.63
CA PRO A 85 -24.01 -11.78 -2.63
C PRO A 85 -23.52 -12.80 -3.68
N ASP A 86 -24.44 -13.37 -4.46
CA ASP A 86 -24.08 -14.18 -5.64
C ASP A 86 -23.62 -13.23 -6.77
N GLU A 87 -22.35 -12.84 -6.70
CA GLU A 87 -21.70 -11.88 -7.57
C GLU A 87 -20.26 -12.32 -7.84
N PRO A 88 -19.79 -12.33 -9.10
CA PRO A 88 -18.40 -12.60 -9.42
C PRO A 88 -17.45 -11.62 -8.75
N ILE A 89 -16.31 -12.09 -8.30
CA ILE A 89 -15.23 -11.25 -7.79
C ILE A 89 -14.39 -10.74 -8.96
N VAL A 90 -14.21 -9.41 -9.03
CA VAL A 90 -13.31 -8.77 -9.99
C VAL A 90 -12.09 -8.23 -9.25
N LEU A 91 -10.93 -8.83 -9.51
CA LEU A 91 -9.67 -8.37 -8.93
C LEU A 91 -9.19 -7.12 -9.65
N VAL A 92 -8.80 -6.10 -8.88
CA VAL A 92 -8.11 -4.90 -9.39
C VAL A 92 -6.76 -4.82 -8.71
N THR A 93 -5.69 -4.95 -9.50
CA THR A 93 -4.31 -5.12 -9.00
C THR A 93 -3.39 -4.04 -9.53
N ARG A 94 -2.15 -4.05 -9.07
CA ARG A 94 -1.09 -3.14 -9.47
C ARG A 94 0.04 -3.91 -10.18
N PRO A 95 0.86 -3.25 -11.01
CA PRO A 95 2.01 -3.90 -11.65
C PRO A 95 3.07 -4.30 -10.61
N THR A 96 3.97 -5.20 -11.00
CA THR A 96 5.05 -5.69 -10.12
C THR A 96 6.04 -4.62 -9.67
N THR A 97 6.07 -3.46 -10.34
CA THR A 97 6.86 -2.28 -9.93
C THR A 97 6.26 -1.55 -8.74
N SER A 98 4.98 -1.79 -8.39
CA SER A 98 4.31 -1.17 -7.24
C SER A 98 4.89 -1.67 -5.91
N GLY A 99 5.22 -0.73 -5.03
CA GLY A 99 5.60 -1.04 -3.66
C GLY A 99 4.40 -1.45 -2.81
N THR A 100 3.25 -0.78 -2.99
CA THR A 100 1.99 -1.12 -2.31
C THR A 100 1.59 -2.58 -2.60
N ARG A 101 1.72 -3.03 -3.88
CA ARG A 101 1.54 -4.45 -4.23
C ARG A 101 2.51 -5.35 -3.48
N ALA A 102 3.80 -4.98 -3.43
CA ALA A 102 4.81 -5.79 -2.75
C ALA A 102 4.51 -5.96 -1.26
N LEU A 103 4.11 -4.89 -0.55
CA LEU A 103 3.67 -4.95 0.84
C LEU A 103 2.41 -5.80 1.01
N PHE A 104 1.42 -5.61 0.14
CA PHE A 104 0.18 -6.37 0.19
C PHE A 104 0.42 -7.86 -0.03
N THR A 105 1.19 -8.24 -1.04
CA THR A 105 1.58 -9.63 -1.31
C THR A 105 2.30 -10.26 -0.12
N GLU A 106 3.27 -9.55 0.46
CA GLU A 106 4.06 -10.07 1.59
C GLU A 106 3.21 -10.23 2.86
N LEU A 107 2.43 -9.22 3.22
CA LEU A 107 1.81 -9.11 4.53
C LEU A 107 0.35 -9.58 4.58
N ALA A 108 -0.42 -9.36 3.51
CA ALA A 108 -1.82 -9.76 3.43
C ALA A 108 -1.98 -11.14 2.78
N LEU A 109 -1.15 -11.45 1.78
CA LEU A 109 -1.24 -12.71 1.03
C LEU A 109 -0.21 -13.75 1.48
N ALA A 110 0.53 -13.51 2.57
CA ALA A 110 1.57 -14.39 3.08
C ALA A 110 2.61 -14.79 2.00
N GLY A 111 2.95 -13.86 1.11
CA GLY A 111 3.89 -14.08 0.01
C GLY A 111 3.31 -14.78 -1.22
N GLN A 112 2.01 -15.10 -1.23
CA GLN A 112 1.37 -15.70 -2.41
C GLN A 112 1.15 -14.65 -3.50
N GLU A 113 1.50 -14.97 -4.73
CA GLU A 113 1.32 -14.07 -5.87
C GLU A 113 -0.16 -13.88 -6.22
N GLU A 114 -0.51 -12.64 -6.54
CA GLU A 114 -1.85 -12.30 -7.04
C GLU A 114 -2.11 -12.96 -8.40
N ALA A 115 -3.36 -13.34 -8.66
CA ALA A 115 -3.79 -13.86 -9.96
C ALA A 115 -3.90 -12.73 -11.01
N SER A 116 -2.78 -12.07 -11.32
CA SER A 116 -2.72 -10.90 -12.20
C SER A 116 -3.23 -11.17 -13.61
N ASN A 117 -3.13 -12.41 -14.11
CA ASN A 117 -3.69 -12.82 -15.40
C ASN A 117 -5.22 -12.90 -15.42
N LYS A 118 -5.87 -12.71 -14.27
CA LYS A 118 -7.34 -12.70 -14.08
C LYS A 118 -7.83 -11.41 -13.45
N SER A 119 -7.00 -10.36 -13.45
CA SER A 119 -7.30 -9.07 -12.83
C SER A 119 -7.32 -7.94 -13.83
N LEU A 120 -7.92 -6.81 -13.41
CA LEU A 120 -7.71 -5.50 -14.03
C LEU A 120 -6.45 -4.89 -13.42
N GLU A 121 -5.37 -4.82 -14.17
CA GLU A 121 -4.15 -4.18 -13.69
C GLU A 121 -4.19 -2.68 -13.96
N THR A 122 -3.84 -1.86 -12.96
CA THR A 122 -3.84 -0.40 -13.02
C THR A 122 -2.48 0.17 -12.61
N ASP A 123 -2.02 1.22 -13.29
CA ASP A 123 -0.68 1.78 -13.07
C ASP A 123 -0.55 2.59 -11.78
N ASP A 124 -1.66 3.14 -11.26
CA ASP A 124 -1.65 3.99 -10.06
C ASP A 124 -2.84 3.73 -9.13
N SER A 125 -2.76 4.23 -7.89
CA SER A 125 -3.76 4.02 -6.85
C SER A 125 -5.08 4.76 -7.13
N GLY A 126 -5.03 5.93 -7.78
CA GLY A 126 -6.24 6.68 -8.14
C GLY A 126 -7.08 5.93 -9.15
N THR A 127 -6.45 5.41 -10.20
CA THR A 127 -7.09 4.57 -11.22
C THR A 127 -7.61 3.26 -10.62
N LEU A 128 -6.89 2.67 -9.66
CA LEU A 128 -7.35 1.47 -8.94
C LEU A 128 -8.65 1.75 -8.18
N ILE A 129 -8.71 2.83 -7.43
CA ILE A 129 -9.93 3.24 -6.70
C ILE A 129 -11.10 3.44 -7.65
N GLN A 130 -10.90 4.16 -8.75
CA GLN A 130 -11.93 4.37 -9.76
C GLN A 130 -12.43 3.05 -10.34
N SER A 131 -11.52 2.14 -10.67
CA SER A 131 -11.87 0.82 -11.20
C SER A 131 -12.69 0.01 -10.19
N VAL A 132 -12.32 0.03 -8.90
CA VAL A 132 -13.09 -0.64 -7.83
C VAL A 132 -14.46 0.02 -7.66
N ALA A 133 -14.53 1.34 -7.67
CA ALA A 133 -15.78 2.08 -7.49
C ALA A 133 -16.79 1.82 -8.62
N GLN A 134 -16.31 1.71 -9.85
CA GLN A 134 -17.15 1.59 -11.06
C GLN A 134 -17.47 0.14 -11.44
N THR A 135 -16.76 -0.84 -10.87
CA THR A 135 -16.93 -2.24 -11.23
C THR A 135 -17.62 -3.00 -10.10
N LYS A 136 -18.82 -3.51 -10.39
CA LYS A 136 -19.58 -4.35 -9.47
C LYS A 136 -18.78 -5.58 -9.08
N GLY A 137 -18.80 -5.94 -7.80
CA GLY A 137 -18.04 -7.09 -7.30
C GLY A 137 -16.52 -6.88 -7.21
N ALA A 138 -16.01 -5.67 -7.47
CA ALA A 138 -14.58 -5.42 -7.48
C ALA A 138 -13.97 -5.36 -6.07
N ILE A 139 -12.73 -5.85 -5.98
CA ILE A 139 -11.84 -5.78 -4.82
C ILE A 139 -10.43 -5.37 -5.27
N GLY A 140 -9.76 -4.56 -4.47
CA GLY A 140 -8.39 -4.12 -4.68
C GLY A 140 -7.75 -3.68 -3.36
N TYR A 141 -6.64 -2.96 -3.44
CA TYR A 141 -5.93 -2.44 -2.26
C TYR A 141 -5.27 -1.11 -2.56
N VAL A 142 -5.21 -0.24 -1.55
CA VAL A 142 -4.56 1.07 -1.64
C VAL A 142 -3.93 1.47 -0.31
N ALA A 143 -3.03 2.43 -0.33
CA ALA A 143 -2.57 3.09 0.87
C ALA A 143 -3.70 3.90 1.53
N LEU A 144 -3.76 3.86 2.86
CA LEU A 144 -4.79 4.52 3.66
C LEU A 144 -4.98 6.03 3.35
N PRO A 145 -3.93 6.81 3.03
CA PRO A 145 -4.08 8.22 2.62
C PRO A 145 -5.08 8.45 1.48
N TYR A 146 -5.19 7.53 0.55
CA TYR A 146 -6.15 7.63 -0.55
C TYR A 146 -7.61 7.49 -0.11
N LEU A 147 -7.87 7.06 1.14
CA LEU A 147 -9.21 6.82 1.69
C LEU A 147 -9.69 7.90 2.64
N VAL A 148 -8.82 8.79 3.13
CA VAL A 148 -9.14 9.81 4.15
C VAL A 148 -10.37 10.64 3.78
N ASN A 149 -10.51 11.04 2.52
CA ASN A 149 -11.66 11.81 2.03
C ASN A 149 -12.43 11.07 0.91
N ASN A 150 -12.14 9.80 0.70
CA ASN A 150 -12.77 9.01 -0.35
C ASN A 150 -14.03 8.32 0.17
N LYS A 151 -15.13 8.52 -0.55
CA LYS A 151 -16.42 7.89 -0.26
C LYS A 151 -16.89 6.95 -1.37
N ASP A 152 -16.07 6.70 -2.40
CA ASP A 152 -16.51 5.95 -3.58
C ASP A 152 -16.33 4.45 -3.42
N VAL A 153 -15.43 4.03 -2.53
CA VAL A 153 -15.17 2.63 -2.18
C VAL A 153 -15.33 2.42 -0.67
N ALA A 154 -15.38 1.16 -0.25
CA ALA A 154 -15.41 0.80 1.17
C ALA A 154 -14.13 0.07 1.55
N ALA A 155 -13.54 0.43 2.70
CA ALA A 155 -12.45 -0.32 3.30
C ALA A 155 -12.97 -1.61 3.94
N LEU A 156 -12.28 -2.72 3.73
CA LEU A 156 -12.60 -4.03 4.25
C LEU A 156 -11.68 -4.39 5.42
N ALA A 157 -12.26 -4.87 6.52
CA ALA A 157 -11.48 -5.39 7.63
C ALA A 157 -10.83 -6.75 7.28
N ILE A 158 -9.69 -7.04 7.88
CA ILE A 158 -9.02 -8.34 7.82
C ILE A 158 -9.06 -8.95 9.22
N ASP A 159 -9.57 -10.18 9.35
CA ASP A 159 -9.77 -10.87 10.63
C ASP A 159 -10.55 -10.01 11.66
N GLY A 160 -11.50 -9.22 11.18
CA GLY A 160 -12.32 -8.30 11.98
C GLY A 160 -11.60 -7.00 12.36
N VAL A 161 -10.36 -6.77 11.95
CA VAL A 161 -9.58 -5.57 12.25
C VAL A 161 -9.61 -4.59 11.08
N ALA A 162 -10.13 -3.39 11.31
CA ALA A 162 -10.20 -2.34 10.30
C ALA A 162 -8.82 -1.70 10.02
N PRO A 163 -8.54 -1.27 8.77
CA PRO A 163 -7.30 -0.59 8.39
C PRO A 163 -7.33 0.88 8.85
N THR A 164 -7.04 1.11 10.13
CA THR A 164 -6.96 2.45 10.72
C THR A 164 -5.56 2.72 11.25
N LEU A 165 -5.20 4.00 11.39
CA LEU A 165 -3.92 4.38 12.03
C LEU A 165 -3.85 3.85 13.47
N GLU A 166 -4.95 3.91 14.24
CA GLU A 166 -4.99 3.39 15.59
C GLU A 166 -4.67 1.90 15.65
N ASN A 167 -5.31 1.09 14.79
CA ASN A 167 -5.07 -0.35 14.72
C ASN A 167 -3.67 -0.69 14.18
N THR A 168 -3.12 0.16 13.34
CA THR A 168 -1.73 0.06 12.88
C THR A 168 -0.76 0.36 14.01
N TYR A 169 -0.95 1.45 14.75
CA TYR A 169 -0.09 1.86 15.87
C TYR A 169 -0.08 0.85 17.01
N ASN A 170 -1.24 0.30 17.38
CA ASN A 170 -1.33 -0.71 18.44
C ASN A 170 -0.91 -2.12 17.98
N GLY A 171 -0.60 -2.28 16.69
CA GLY A 171 -0.11 -3.52 16.09
C GLY A 171 -1.18 -4.59 15.85
N THR A 172 -2.48 -4.26 15.96
CA THR A 172 -3.57 -5.22 15.65
C THR A 172 -3.77 -5.35 14.14
N TYR A 173 -3.68 -4.26 13.37
CA TYR A 173 -3.66 -4.33 11.91
C TYR A 173 -2.24 -4.56 11.40
N LYS A 174 -2.04 -5.60 10.59
CA LYS A 174 -0.69 -6.10 10.23
C LYS A 174 -0.18 -5.66 8.86
N VAL A 175 -1.06 -5.16 7.97
CA VAL A 175 -0.69 -4.81 6.60
C VAL A 175 -0.24 -3.35 6.53
N TRP A 176 1.01 -3.11 6.90
CA TRP A 176 1.64 -1.81 6.88
C TRP A 176 3.16 -1.91 6.65
N GLY A 177 3.77 -0.84 6.18
CA GLY A 177 5.21 -0.74 6.00
C GLY A 177 5.70 0.68 6.26
N TYR A 178 7.02 0.86 6.21
CA TYR A 178 7.61 2.19 6.19
C TYR A 178 7.54 2.79 4.78
N GLU A 179 7.31 4.09 4.71
CA GLU A 179 7.62 4.90 3.56
C GLU A 179 9.07 5.33 3.65
N HIS A 180 9.78 5.10 2.58
CA HIS A 180 11.20 5.37 2.46
C HIS A 180 11.46 6.50 1.47
N MET A 181 12.32 7.43 1.82
CA MET A 181 12.96 8.36 0.91
C MET A 181 14.43 8.01 0.81
N TYR A 182 14.87 7.60 -0.37
CA TYR A 182 16.25 7.25 -0.62
C TYR A 182 17.03 8.39 -1.24
N THR A 183 18.27 8.58 -0.79
CA THR A 183 19.25 9.46 -1.42
C THR A 183 20.46 8.67 -1.87
N LYS A 184 21.16 9.12 -2.91
CA LYS A 184 22.44 8.57 -3.34
C LYS A 184 23.56 9.20 -2.52
N GLY A 185 24.00 8.50 -1.46
CA GLY A 185 24.90 9.03 -0.45
C GLY A 185 24.21 9.98 0.54
N GLU A 186 24.98 10.55 1.47
CA GLU A 186 24.47 11.43 2.52
C GLU A 186 23.87 12.72 1.94
N PRO A 187 22.64 13.10 2.37
CA PRO A 187 21.99 14.29 1.87
C PRO A 187 22.66 15.57 2.37
N THR A 188 22.74 16.58 1.51
CA THR A 188 23.30 17.90 1.84
C THR A 188 22.39 19.01 1.35
N GLY A 189 22.60 20.25 1.82
CA GLY A 189 21.91 21.45 1.34
C GLY A 189 20.38 21.34 1.44
N ALA A 190 19.67 21.66 0.36
CA ALA A 190 18.22 21.67 0.32
C ALA A 190 17.59 20.28 0.52
N VAL A 191 18.25 19.23 0.04
CA VAL A 191 17.78 17.84 0.22
C VAL A 191 17.78 17.45 1.70
N LYS A 192 18.88 17.78 2.40
CA LYS A 192 18.96 17.55 3.85
C LYS A 192 17.89 18.34 4.60
N ALA A 193 17.77 19.63 4.32
CA ALA A 193 16.78 20.49 4.98
C ALA A 193 15.34 20.00 4.76
N PHE A 194 15.02 19.50 3.57
CA PHE A 194 13.73 18.91 3.27
C PHE A 194 13.49 17.63 4.09
N LEU A 195 14.46 16.71 4.14
CA LEU A 195 14.35 15.47 4.91
C LEU A 195 14.26 15.75 6.42
N ASP A 196 15.04 16.69 6.94
CA ASP A 196 14.95 17.11 8.35
C ASP A 196 13.55 17.64 8.69
N TYR A 197 12.93 18.42 7.81
CA TYR A 197 11.56 18.90 7.99
C TYR A 197 10.52 17.77 7.93
N ILE A 198 10.61 16.88 6.95
CA ILE A 198 9.70 15.72 6.82
C ILE A 198 9.76 14.81 8.05
N LEU A 199 10.94 14.70 8.68
CA LEU A 199 11.16 13.87 9.88
C LEU A 199 10.84 14.62 11.19
N SER A 200 10.45 15.90 11.14
CA SER A 200 10.15 16.68 12.33
C SER A 200 8.80 16.31 12.95
N ASP A 201 8.67 16.53 14.27
CA ASP A 201 7.41 16.35 14.99
C ASP A 201 6.31 17.28 14.47
N GLU A 202 6.68 18.48 14.00
CA GLU A 202 5.77 19.45 13.39
C GLU A 202 5.09 18.86 12.15
N TYR A 203 5.87 18.27 11.25
CA TYR A 203 5.33 17.64 10.06
C TYR A 203 4.57 16.34 10.37
N GLY A 204 4.92 15.66 11.46
CA GLY A 204 4.22 14.46 11.93
C GLY A 204 2.72 14.69 12.15
N VAL A 205 2.33 15.86 12.66
CA VAL A 205 0.90 16.23 12.84
C VAL A 205 0.19 16.35 11.49
N GLU A 206 0.84 16.92 10.50
CA GLU A 206 0.24 17.11 9.16
C GLU A 206 0.14 15.79 8.40
N ILE A 207 1.12 14.91 8.55
CA ILE A 207 1.13 13.63 7.84
C ILE A 207 0.02 12.68 8.34
N GLU A 208 -0.32 12.73 9.64
CA GLU A 208 -1.45 11.97 10.20
C GLU A 208 -2.80 12.41 9.64
N LYS A 209 -3.00 13.72 9.43
CA LYS A 209 -4.22 14.24 8.79
C LYS A 209 -4.39 13.73 7.37
N GLN A 210 -3.29 13.40 6.72
CA GLN A 210 -3.27 12.81 5.39
C GLN A 210 -3.41 11.28 5.39
N GLY A 211 -3.46 10.64 6.57
CA GLY A 211 -3.63 9.19 6.72
C GLY A 211 -2.34 8.38 6.75
N TYR A 212 -1.19 9.02 6.77
CA TYR A 212 0.09 8.35 7.06
C TYR A 212 0.33 8.26 8.56
N GLY A 213 1.06 7.26 8.99
CA GLY A 213 1.40 7.09 10.40
C GLY A 213 2.76 7.70 10.75
N VAL A 214 2.89 8.20 11.98
CA VAL A 214 4.14 8.68 12.56
C VAL A 214 4.92 7.50 13.12
N SER A 215 6.14 7.28 12.64
CA SER A 215 6.95 6.10 12.98
C SER A 215 7.21 5.96 14.49
N SER A 216 7.35 7.07 15.23
CA SER A 216 7.58 7.05 16.69
C SER A 216 6.37 6.60 17.50
N LYS A 217 5.16 6.58 16.93
CA LYS A 217 3.93 6.10 17.57
C LYS A 217 3.70 4.60 17.44
N MET A 218 4.48 3.93 16.60
CA MET A 218 4.36 2.48 16.43
C MET A 218 4.74 1.76 17.73
N LYS A 219 3.89 0.86 18.22
CA LYS A 219 4.26 -0.04 19.33
C LYS A 219 5.43 -0.92 18.90
N LYS A 220 6.45 -0.95 19.75
CA LYS A 220 7.60 -1.86 19.61
C LYS A 220 7.20 -3.28 19.99
#